data_d9483c304f123b5d831bea34c647d410
#
_entry.id   d9483c304f123b5d831bea34c647d410
#
_cell.length_a   1.000
_cell.length_b   1.000
_cell.length_c   1.000
_cell.angle_alpha   90.00
_cell.angle_beta   90.00
_cell.angle_gamma   90.00
#
_symmetry.space_group_name_H-M   'P 1'
#
loop_
_entity.id
_entity.type
_entity.pdbx_description
1 polymer ?
#
loop_
_entity_poly.entity_id
_entity_poly.type
_entity_poly.pdbx_seq_one_letter_code
_entity_poly.pdbx_strand_id
1 'polypeptide(L)'
;MAWYDSAVFYHIYPLGLCGCPHDNNGETGAHFDKLNEWAEHAKRIGCNAIYIGPLFESGSHGYDTTDYRLVDRRLGTNDDFKQFVKNCHANDVKVIVDGVFNHTGRDFFAFQDIKQNRENSRYKDWYCNVNFWGNNEYNDGFSYDNWGGYNLLAKLNLWNPEVKNYHLETVKFWVDEFDIDGIRLDAADVLDFGFMKELRSFCNGLKPDFWLMGEVIHGDYSRWANNDMLHSVTNYELHKGLYSGHNDHNYFEIAHTIKRLNGIVGDKLSLIHISEPTRH
;
A
#
# COMPACT_ATOMS: atom_id res chain seq x y z
N MET A 1 -15.16 -4.28 20.14
CA MET A 1 -15.21 -4.67 18.73
C MET A 1 -14.64 -3.50 17.97
N ALA A 2 -13.53 -3.67 17.27
CA ALA A 2 -12.94 -2.62 16.47
C ALA A 2 -13.79 -2.36 15.21
N TRP A 3 -13.67 -1.18 14.61
CA TRP A 3 -14.46 -0.83 13.42
C TRP A 3 -14.24 -1.79 12.24
N TYR A 4 -13.01 -2.33 12.12
CA TYR A 4 -12.65 -3.22 11.03
C TYR A 4 -13.16 -4.66 11.19
N ASP A 5 -13.69 -5.04 12.35
CA ASP A 5 -14.25 -6.39 12.58
C ASP A 5 -15.50 -6.64 11.72
N SER A 6 -16.17 -5.57 11.31
CA SER A 6 -17.38 -5.61 10.47
C SER A 6 -17.28 -4.74 9.21
N ALA A 7 -16.06 -4.33 8.85
CA ALA A 7 -15.86 -3.44 7.71
C ALA A 7 -16.09 -4.14 6.38
N VAL A 8 -16.75 -3.44 5.47
CA VAL A 8 -16.87 -3.77 4.06
C VAL A 8 -16.17 -2.69 3.27
N PHE A 9 -15.08 -3.07 2.60
CA PHE A 9 -14.22 -2.13 1.89
C PHE A 9 -14.64 -1.95 0.44
N TYR A 10 -14.53 -0.70 -0.04
CA TYR A 10 -14.55 -0.36 -1.45
C TYR A 10 -13.14 0.09 -1.87
N HIS A 11 -12.54 -0.58 -2.86
CA HIS A 11 -11.21 -0.21 -3.35
C HIS A 11 -11.32 0.76 -4.52
N ILE A 12 -10.53 1.83 -4.45
CA ILE A 12 -10.39 2.83 -5.51
C ILE A 12 -8.91 2.89 -5.94
N TYR A 13 -8.62 2.58 -7.20
CA TYR A 13 -7.37 2.95 -7.85
C TYR A 13 -7.55 4.35 -8.47
N PRO A 14 -7.09 5.42 -7.78
CA PRO A 14 -7.53 6.77 -8.10
C PRO A 14 -7.00 7.28 -9.44
N LEU A 15 -5.75 7.01 -9.79
CA LEU A 15 -5.16 7.44 -11.07
C LEU A 15 -5.92 6.86 -12.26
N GLY A 16 -6.24 5.57 -12.22
CA GLY A 16 -7.01 4.89 -13.27
C GLY A 16 -8.46 5.36 -13.32
N LEU A 17 -9.14 5.45 -12.16
CA LEU A 17 -10.52 5.91 -12.09
C LEU A 17 -10.69 7.33 -12.64
N CYS A 18 -9.73 8.20 -12.35
CA CYS A 18 -9.75 9.58 -12.81
C CYS A 18 -9.28 9.78 -14.26
N GLY A 19 -8.71 8.74 -14.87
CA GLY A 19 -8.17 8.81 -16.24
C GLY A 19 -6.90 9.67 -16.30
N CYS A 20 -6.12 9.69 -15.23
CA CYS A 20 -4.86 10.41 -15.19
C CYS A 20 -3.85 9.85 -16.21
N PRO A 21 -2.94 10.68 -16.77
CA PRO A 21 -1.89 10.19 -17.63
C PRO A 21 -1.03 9.16 -16.90
N HIS A 22 -0.52 8.16 -17.66
CA HIS A 22 0.34 7.12 -17.09
C HIS A 22 1.60 7.70 -16.45
N ASP A 23 2.30 8.55 -17.20
CA ASP A 23 3.50 9.21 -16.71
C ASP A 23 3.15 10.55 -16.07
N ASN A 24 3.78 10.85 -14.94
CA ASN A 24 3.59 12.12 -14.26
C ASN A 24 4.26 13.25 -15.06
N ASN A 25 3.46 14.08 -15.67
CA ASN A 25 3.91 15.21 -16.50
C ASN A 25 4.15 16.51 -15.70
N GLY A 26 3.95 16.47 -14.38
CA GLY A 26 4.10 17.62 -13.48
C GLY A 26 2.88 18.55 -13.42
N GLU A 27 1.81 18.28 -14.18
CA GLU A 27 0.57 19.05 -14.12
C GLU A 27 -0.28 18.67 -12.91
N THR A 28 -0.91 19.65 -12.30
CA THR A 28 -1.82 19.42 -11.18
C THR A 28 -3.24 19.19 -11.70
N GLY A 29 -3.80 18.04 -11.35
CA GLY A 29 -5.20 17.70 -11.63
C GLY A 29 -6.16 18.25 -10.57
N ALA A 30 -7.47 18.08 -10.82
CA ALA A 30 -8.55 18.43 -9.91
C ALA A 30 -9.63 17.34 -9.96
N HIS A 31 -9.35 16.19 -9.36
CA HIS A 31 -10.20 15.00 -9.50
C HIS A 31 -10.92 14.58 -8.21
N PHE A 32 -10.74 15.31 -7.11
CA PHE A 32 -11.35 14.93 -5.83
C PHE A 32 -12.87 15.07 -5.82
N ASP A 33 -13.47 15.89 -6.65
CA ASP A 33 -14.94 15.92 -6.80
C ASP A 33 -15.45 14.55 -7.28
N LYS A 34 -14.82 13.98 -8.30
CA LYS A 34 -15.14 12.63 -8.77
C LYS A 34 -14.89 11.57 -7.70
N LEU A 35 -13.80 11.66 -6.95
CA LEU A 35 -13.51 10.71 -5.86
C LEU A 35 -14.56 10.80 -4.74
N ASN A 36 -15.05 11.99 -4.40
CA ASN A 36 -16.15 12.18 -3.45
C ASN A 36 -17.45 11.51 -3.92
N GLU A 37 -17.81 11.62 -5.20
CA GLU A 37 -18.98 10.92 -5.77
C GLU A 37 -18.87 9.40 -5.60
N TRP A 38 -17.66 8.84 -5.76
CA TRP A 38 -17.41 7.41 -5.55
C TRP A 38 -17.42 7.02 -4.08
N ALA A 39 -17.02 7.88 -3.17
CA ALA A 39 -17.16 7.66 -1.74
C ALA A 39 -18.64 7.58 -1.33
N GLU A 40 -19.48 8.47 -1.86
CA GLU A 40 -20.93 8.41 -1.67
C GLU A 40 -21.55 7.14 -2.28
N HIS A 41 -21.07 6.73 -3.46
CA HIS A 41 -21.50 5.48 -4.08
C HIS A 41 -21.16 4.27 -3.20
N ALA A 42 -19.94 4.18 -2.69
CA ALA A 42 -19.50 3.11 -1.79
C ALA A 42 -20.42 3.02 -0.56
N LYS A 43 -20.75 4.15 0.05
CA LYS A 43 -21.71 4.21 1.18
C LYS A 43 -23.09 3.70 0.78
N ARG A 44 -23.62 4.11 -0.39
CA ARG A 44 -24.96 3.69 -0.87
C ARG A 44 -25.07 2.18 -1.08
N ILE A 45 -23.99 1.51 -1.48
CA ILE A 45 -23.96 0.05 -1.68
C ILE A 45 -23.62 -0.73 -0.40
N GLY A 46 -23.48 -0.04 0.74
CA GLY A 46 -23.31 -0.65 2.06
C GLY A 46 -21.85 -0.80 2.50
N CYS A 47 -20.87 -0.22 1.78
CA CYS A 47 -19.48 -0.16 2.25
C CYS A 47 -19.36 0.90 3.35
N ASN A 48 -18.53 0.60 4.34
CA ASN A 48 -18.22 1.49 5.45
C ASN A 48 -16.74 1.80 5.60
N ALA A 49 -15.95 1.37 4.63
CA ALA A 49 -14.54 1.71 4.49
C ALA A 49 -14.14 1.84 3.03
N ILE A 50 -13.21 2.75 2.75
CA ILE A 50 -12.58 2.92 1.44
C ILE A 50 -11.09 2.64 1.57
N TYR A 51 -10.59 1.75 0.72
CA TYR A 51 -9.17 1.65 0.43
C TYR A 51 -8.90 2.44 -0.84
N ILE A 52 -8.14 3.52 -0.73
CA ILE A 52 -7.74 4.37 -1.84
C ILE A 52 -6.22 4.29 -2.03
N GLY A 53 -5.77 3.82 -3.18
CA GLY A 53 -4.34 3.67 -3.43
C GLY A 53 -3.99 2.95 -4.72
N PRO A 54 -2.72 3.15 -5.15
CA PRO A 54 -1.71 4.06 -4.58
C PRO A 54 -2.10 5.54 -4.77
N LEU A 55 -1.81 6.38 -3.77
CA LEU A 55 -2.33 7.75 -3.69
C LEU A 55 -1.24 8.82 -3.77
N PHE A 56 -0.02 8.49 -3.31
CA PHE A 56 1.04 9.48 -3.12
C PHE A 56 1.84 9.72 -4.39
N GLU A 57 2.54 10.87 -4.44
CA GLU A 57 3.29 11.33 -5.60
C GLU A 57 4.21 10.25 -6.16
N SER A 58 4.08 9.99 -7.45
CA SER A 58 4.79 8.91 -8.14
C SER A 58 5.23 9.34 -9.54
N GLY A 59 6.18 8.63 -10.11
CA GLY A 59 6.64 8.88 -11.48
C GLY A 59 5.66 8.38 -12.54
N SER A 60 4.95 7.27 -12.25
CA SER A 60 4.04 6.65 -13.22
C SER A 60 2.81 6.03 -12.57
N HIS A 61 2.80 4.72 -12.37
CA HIS A 61 1.63 3.93 -11.98
C HIS A 61 1.19 4.06 -10.50
N GLY A 62 1.90 4.85 -9.70
CA GLY A 62 1.57 5.06 -8.30
C GLY A 62 2.42 4.26 -7.31
N TYR A 63 2.96 3.10 -7.72
CA TYR A 63 3.83 2.29 -6.85
C TYR A 63 5.31 2.68 -6.94
N ASP A 64 5.71 3.50 -7.89
CA ASP A 64 7.03 4.13 -8.00
C ASP A 64 7.05 5.47 -7.27
N THR A 65 6.80 5.42 -5.96
CA THR A 65 6.64 6.60 -5.09
C THR A 65 7.88 7.50 -5.11
N THR A 66 7.66 8.79 -5.32
CA THR A 66 8.71 9.82 -5.34
C THR A 66 8.62 10.78 -4.16
N ASP A 67 7.41 10.94 -3.57
CA ASP A 67 7.21 11.66 -2.31
C ASP A 67 6.02 11.07 -1.55
N TYR A 68 6.27 10.56 -0.34
CA TYR A 68 5.25 9.95 0.52
C TYR A 68 4.35 10.96 1.24
N ARG A 69 4.70 12.25 1.23
CA ARG A 69 3.97 13.29 1.97
C ARG A 69 3.15 14.20 1.08
N LEU A 70 3.21 13.96 -0.23
CA LEU A 70 2.38 14.66 -1.23
C LEU A 70 1.39 13.67 -1.85
N VAL A 71 0.14 14.06 -1.93
CA VAL A 71 -0.84 13.42 -2.81
C VAL A 71 -0.35 13.55 -4.25
N ASP A 72 -0.53 12.52 -5.05
CA ASP A 72 -0.13 12.56 -6.46
C ASP A 72 -0.79 13.77 -7.14
N ARG A 73 0.05 14.65 -7.66
CA ARG A 73 -0.41 15.93 -8.23
C ARG A 73 -1.42 15.77 -9.36
N ARG A 74 -1.35 14.65 -10.07
CA ARG A 74 -2.34 14.34 -11.12
C ARG A 74 -3.76 14.20 -10.57
N LEU A 75 -3.93 13.93 -9.29
CA LEU A 75 -5.23 13.83 -8.61
C LEU A 75 -5.68 15.16 -8.00
N GLY A 76 -4.76 15.90 -7.40
CA GLY A 76 -5.03 17.15 -6.69
C GLY A 76 -3.98 17.45 -5.63
N THR A 77 -4.40 18.05 -4.53
CA THR A 77 -3.54 18.52 -3.44
C THR A 77 -3.76 17.74 -2.14
N ASN A 78 -2.86 17.95 -1.16
CA ASN A 78 -3.04 17.43 0.20
C ASN A 78 -4.32 17.95 0.86
N ASP A 79 -4.66 19.22 0.63
CA ASP A 79 -5.89 19.82 1.18
C ASP A 79 -7.16 19.16 0.60
N ASP A 80 -7.13 18.82 -0.69
CA ASP A 80 -8.24 18.09 -1.34
C ASP A 80 -8.43 16.71 -0.71
N PHE A 81 -7.35 15.96 -0.48
CA PHE A 81 -7.43 14.66 0.17
C PHE A 81 -7.86 14.76 1.64
N LYS A 82 -7.36 15.76 2.37
CA LYS A 82 -7.81 16.04 3.74
C LYS A 82 -9.31 16.30 3.80
N GLN A 83 -9.86 17.05 2.82
CA GLN A 83 -11.29 17.28 2.73
C GLN A 83 -12.05 16.01 2.36
N PHE A 84 -11.51 15.19 1.45
CA PHE A 84 -12.08 13.89 1.10
C PHE A 84 -12.22 12.98 2.32
N VAL A 85 -11.18 12.85 3.16
CA VAL A 85 -11.24 12.06 4.39
C VAL A 85 -12.29 12.59 5.35
N LYS A 86 -12.38 13.91 5.54
CA LYS A 86 -13.43 14.54 6.35
C LYS A 86 -14.83 14.21 5.86
N ASN A 87 -15.05 14.25 4.55
CA ASN A 87 -16.31 13.91 3.92
C ASN A 87 -16.66 12.42 4.14
N CYS A 88 -15.67 11.53 4.02
CA CYS A 88 -15.85 10.11 4.32
C CYS A 88 -16.27 9.91 5.79
N HIS A 89 -15.52 10.51 6.73
CA HIS A 89 -15.81 10.39 8.16
C HIS A 89 -17.20 10.96 8.53
N ALA A 90 -17.61 12.08 7.92
CA ALA A 90 -18.95 12.64 8.12
C ALA A 90 -20.08 11.70 7.66
N ASN A 91 -19.76 10.71 6.82
CA ASN A 91 -20.65 9.67 6.35
C ASN A 91 -20.40 8.30 7.01
N ASP A 92 -19.67 8.23 8.11
CA ASP A 92 -19.28 6.99 8.80
C ASP A 92 -18.51 6.01 7.89
N VAL A 93 -17.70 6.53 6.98
CA VAL A 93 -16.83 5.76 6.09
C VAL A 93 -15.38 5.95 6.52
N LYS A 94 -14.68 4.86 6.81
CA LYS A 94 -13.26 4.83 7.14
C LYS A 94 -12.40 4.91 5.89
N VAL A 95 -11.19 5.48 6.01
CA VAL A 95 -10.27 5.65 4.88
C VAL A 95 -8.92 5.03 5.19
N ILE A 96 -8.46 4.14 4.30
CA ILE A 96 -7.12 3.56 4.34
C ILE A 96 -6.38 3.84 3.03
N VAL A 97 -5.05 3.94 3.12
CA VAL A 97 -4.17 4.25 1.99
C VAL A 97 -3.13 3.14 1.77
N ASP A 98 -2.45 3.16 0.63
CA ASP A 98 -1.31 2.29 0.36
C ASP A 98 -0.04 2.77 1.06
N GLY A 99 0.64 1.86 1.73
CA GLY A 99 1.99 2.02 2.23
C GLY A 99 2.98 1.24 1.36
N VAL A 100 3.57 1.91 0.39
CA VAL A 100 4.58 1.33 -0.51
C VAL A 100 5.95 1.47 0.15
N PHE A 101 6.26 0.59 1.13
CA PHE A 101 7.45 0.73 1.97
C PHE A 101 8.61 -0.19 1.60
N ASN A 102 8.39 -1.13 0.67
CA ASN A 102 9.45 -2.04 0.19
C ASN A 102 10.44 -1.34 -0.75
N HIS A 103 9.99 -0.37 -1.52
CA HIS A 103 10.76 0.27 -2.58
C HIS A 103 10.32 1.71 -2.80
N THR A 104 11.13 2.47 -3.54
CA THR A 104 10.77 3.80 -4.05
C THR A 104 10.91 3.84 -5.56
N GLY A 105 10.28 4.85 -6.16
CA GLY A 105 10.61 5.28 -7.51
C GLY A 105 12.03 5.89 -7.58
N ARG A 106 12.55 5.99 -8.78
CA ARG A 106 13.92 6.51 -9.03
C ARG A 106 14.05 8.01 -8.79
N ASP A 107 12.95 8.75 -8.81
CA ASP A 107 12.93 10.19 -8.54
C ASP A 107 12.75 10.55 -7.07
N PHE A 108 12.72 9.55 -6.20
CA PHE A 108 12.75 9.76 -4.74
C PHE A 108 14.07 10.44 -4.33
N PHE A 109 13.99 11.41 -3.42
CA PHE A 109 15.12 12.28 -3.09
C PHE A 109 16.40 11.53 -2.69
N ALA A 110 16.28 10.43 -1.93
CA ALA A 110 17.42 9.65 -1.47
C ALA A 110 18.07 8.90 -2.62
N PHE A 111 17.29 8.41 -3.59
CA PHE A 111 17.82 7.76 -4.78
C PHE A 111 18.49 8.76 -5.72
N GLN A 112 17.91 9.94 -5.88
CA GLN A 112 18.51 11.01 -6.68
C GLN A 112 19.86 11.49 -6.09
N ASP A 113 19.95 11.55 -4.75
CA ASP A 113 21.24 11.85 -4.10
C ASP A 113 22.31 10.79 -4.41
N ILE A 114 21.94 9.48 -4.43
CA ILE A 114 22.88 8.41 -4.82
C ILE A 114 23.35 8.59 -6.28
N LYS A 115 22.44 8.95 -7.18
CA LYS A 115 22.80 9.20 -8.59
C LYS A 115 23.80 10.34 -8.72
N GLN A 116 23.66 11.40 -7.93
CA GLN A 116 24.52 12.57 -7.98
C GLN A 116 25.85 12.38 -7.25
N ASN A 117 25.79 11.87 -6.02
CA ASN A 117 26.93 11.86 -5.08
C ASN A 117 27.64 10.50 -5.00
N ARG A 118 27.04 9.46 -5.59
CA ARG A 118 27.58 8.10 -5.68
C ARG A 118 28.07 7.56 -4.33
N GLU A 119 29.30 7.11 -4.20
CA GLU A 119 29.91 6.59 -2.96
C GLU A 119 29.88 7.60 -1.81
N ASN A 120 29.79 8.89 -2.12
CA ASN A 120 29.71 9.96 -1.13
C ASN A 120 28.28 10.26 -0.66
N SER A 121 27.27 9.64 -1.26
CA SER A 121 25.89 9.80 -0.82
C SER A 121 25.70 9.29 0.61
N ARG A 122 25.07 10.09 1.45
CA ARG A 122 24.66 9.66 2.79
C ARG A 122 23.52 8.62 2.76
N TYR A 123 22.83 8.48 1.63
CA TYR A 123 21.68 7.60 1.46
C TYR A 123 22.02 6.26 0.80
N LYS A 124 23.29 5.97 0.52
CA LYS A 124 23.68 4.71 -0.15
C LYS A 124 23.24 3.47 0.62
N ASP A 125 23.20 3.53 1.96
CA ASP A 125 22.78 2.43 2.83
C ASP A 125 21.26 2.40 3.06
N TRP A 126 20.51 3.33 2.46
CA TRP A 126 19.04 3.31 2.45
C TRP A 126 18.49 2.28 1.47
N TYR A 127 19.30 1.86 0.49
CA TYR A 127 18.90 0.87 -0.51
C TYR A 127 19.71 -0.40 -0.36
N CYS A 128 19.10 -1.54 -0.76
CA CYS A 128 19.75 -2.84 -0.68
C CYS A 128 20.79 -3.01 -1.80
N ASN A 129 21.97 -3.52 -1.42
CA ASN A 129 23.02 -3.98 -2.34
C ASN A 129 23.46 -2.96 -3.42
N VAL A 130 23.54 -1.68 -3.04
CA VAL A 130 24.10 -0.65 -3.94
C VAL A 130 25.55 -0.96 -4.24
N ASN A 131 25.85 -1.14 -5.54
CA ASN A 131 27.18 -1.51 -6.02
C ASN A 131 27.65 -0.58 -7.14
N PHE A 132 28.62 0.27 -6.84
CA PHE A 132 29.14 1.27 -7.77
C PHE A 132 30.10 0.71 -8.84
N TRP A 133 30.38 -0.59 -8.79
CA TRP A 133 31.11 -1.32 -9.85
C TRP A 133 30.15 -2.00 -10.85
N GLY A 134 28.85 -1.94 -10.60
CA GLY A 134 27.80 -2.47 -11.45
C GLY A 134 27.22 -1.43 -12.40
N ASN A 135 26.15 -1.85 -13.08
CA ASN A 135 25.33 -0.97 -13.91
C ASN A 135 23.87 -1.49 -13.91
N ASN A 136 22.96 -0.74 -14.48
CA ASN A 136 21.55 -1.10 -14.65
C ASN A 136 21.05 -0.66 -16.03
N GLU A 137 19.80 -0.97 -16.37
CA GLU A 137 19.19 -0.66 -17.67
C GLU A 137 19.10 0.85 -17.98
N TYR A 138 19.19 1.71 -16.96
CA TYR A 138 19.18 3.18 -17.10
C TYR A 138 20.60 3.77 -17.26
N ASN A 139 21.65 2.94 -17.27
CA ASN A 139 23.06 3.34 -17.36
C ASN A 139 23.51 4.32 -16.25
N ASP A 140 23.01 4.14 -15.02
CA ASP A 140 23.41 4.98 -13.88
C ASP A 140 24.86 4.74 -13.43
N GLY A 141 25.51 3.67 -13.90
CA GLY A 141 26.87 3.28 -13.49
C GLY A 141 26.94 2.67 -12.09
N PHE A 142 25.83 2.17 -11.55
CA PHE A 142 25.73 1.35 -10.36
C PHE A 142 24.55 0.39 -10.47
N SER A 143 24.58 -0.70 -9.68
CA SER A 143 23.48 -1.63 -9.54
C SER A 143 22.91 -1.59 -8.11
N TYR A 144 21.70 -2.07 -7.92
CA TYR A 144 21.00 -2.13 -6.66
C TYR A 144 19.90 -3.21 -6.72
N ASP A 145 19.43 -3.65 -5.58
CA ASP A 145 18.27 -4.54 -5.52
C ASP A 145 16.98 -3.79 -5.88
N ASN A 146 16.03 -4.52 -6.45
CA ASN A 146 14.76 -3.98 -6.88
C ASN A 146 13.61 -4.94 -6.52
N TRP A 147 12.37 -4.50 -6.68
CA TRP A 147 11.22 -5.36 -6.57
C TRP A 147 10.92 -6.02 -7.93
N GLY A 148 10.76 -7.34 -7.92
CA GLY A 148 10.27 -8.11 -9.08
C GLY A 148 11.14 -8.07 -10.33
N GLY A 149 12.40 -7.63 -10.25
CA GLY A 149 13.30 -7.46 -11.40
C GLY A 149 13.18 -6.09 -12.09
N TYR A 150 12.36 -5.18 -11.57
CA TYR A 150 12.12 -3.86 -12.15
C TYR A 150 13.00 -2.79 -11.49
N ASN A 151 14.03 -2.30 -12.18
CA ASN A 151 14.91 -1.25 -11.65
C ASN A 151 14.22 0.10 -11.42
N LEU A 152 13.00 0.29 -11.94
CA LEU A 152 12.16 1.43 -11.58
C LEU A 152 11.80 1.44 -10.09
N LEU A 153 11.74 0.27 -9.44
CA LEU A 153 11.29 0.05 -8.07
C LEU A 153 12.48 -0.33 -7.18
N ALA A 154 13.29 0.68 -6.81
CA ALA A 154 14.53 0.50 -6.06
C ALA A 154 14.22 0.04 -4.61
N LYS A 155 14.75 -1.13 -4.22
CA LYS A 155 14.46 -1.77 -2.93
C LYS A 155 15.11 -1.03 -1.77
N LEU A 156 14.29 -0.63 -0.79
CA LEU A 156 14.74 -0.01 0.44
C LEU A 156 15.32 -1.02 1.42
N ASN A 157 16.31 -0.58 2.18
CA ASN A 157 16.92 -1.35 3.26
C ASN A 157 16.17 -1.09 4.58
N LEU A 158 15.14 -1.88 4.86
CA LEU A 158 14.35 -1.78 6.09
C LEU A 158 15.09 -2.24 7.36
N TRP A 159 16.34 -2.73 7.24
CA TRP A 159 17.23 -2.94 8.39
C TRP A 159 17.89 -1.64 8.85
N ASN A 160 17.96 -0.65 7.97
CA ASN A 160 18.51 0.66 8.30
C ASN A 160 17.54 1.44 9.20
N PRO A 161 17.95 1.85 10.42
CA PRO A 161 17.08 2.58 11.34
C PRO A 161 16.58 3.92 10.79
N GLU A 162 17.37 4.61 9.95
CA GLU A 162 16.93 5.87 9.33
C GLU A 162 15.79 5.65 8.35
N VAL A 163 15.80 4.56 7.57
CA VAL A 163 14.73 4.18 6.64
C VAL A 163 13.47 3.84 7.41
N LYS A 164 13.58 3.02 8.46
CA LYS A 164 12.44 2.68 9.32
C LYS A 164 11.84 3.94 9.93
N ASN A 165 12.66 4.77 10.54
CA ASN A 165 12.19 6.01 11.16
C ASN A 165 11.54 6.96 10.15
N TYR A 166 12.08 7.08 8.94
CA TYR A 166 11.47 7.87 7.87
C TYR A 166 10.04 7.40 7.55
N HIS A 167 9.81 6.08 7.47
CA HIS A 167 8.47 5.55 7.21
C HIS A 167 7.53 5.71 8.41
N LEU A 168 8.00 5.51 9.65
CA LEU A 168 7.19 5.75 10.84
C LEU A 168 6.75 7.21 10.94
N GLU A 169 7.65 8.16 10.70
CA GLU A 169 7.34 9.59 10.65
C GLU A 169 6.40 9.95 9.47
N THR A 170 6.50 9.23 8.38
CA THR A 170 5.56 9.36 7.25
C THR A 170 4.16 8.92 7.67
N VAL A 171 4.03 7.78 8.33
CA VAL A 171 2.74 7.30 8.84
C VAL A 171 2.16 8.28 9.87
N LYS A 172 3.01 8.79 10.76
CA LYS A 172 2.57 9.85 11.70
C LYS A 172 2.04 11.07 10.95
N PHE A 173 2.75 11.54 9.94
CA PHE A 173 2.29 12.64 9.09
C PHE A 173 0.92 12.35 8.44
N TRP A 174 0.70 11.13 7.92
CA TRP A 174 -0.59 10.76 7.33
C TRP A 174 -1.74 10.78 8.32
N VAL A 175 -1.48 10.34 9.57
CA VAL A 175 -2.48 10.39 10.64
C VAL A 175 -2.75 11.82 11.07
N ASP A 176 -1.71 12.61 11.33
CA ASP A 176 -1.84 13.98 11.82
C ASP A 176 -2.47 14.92 10.79
N GLU A 177 -2.09 14.76 9.52
CA GLU A 177 -2.52 15.66 8.45
C GLU A 177 -3.85 15.25 7.82
N PHE A 178 -4.02 13.96 7.57
CA PHE A 178 -5.17 13.45 6.81
C PHE A 178 -6.20 12.70 7.68
N ASP A 179 -5.84 12.31 8.90
CA ASP A 179 -6.67 11.53 9.81
C ASP A 179 -7.09 10.15 9.23
N ILE A 180 -6.22 9.51 8.47
CA ILE A 180 -6.49 8.16 7.91
C ILE A 180 -6.71 7.13 9.02
N ASP A 181 -7.42 6.04 8.70
CA ASP A 181 -7.83 5.01 9.66
C ASP A 181 -7.01 3.72 9.55
N GLY A 182 -6.14 3.62 8.55
CA GLY A 182 -5.31 2.44 8.36
C GLY A 182 -4.47 2.48 7.10
N ILE A 183 -3.69 1.42 6.93
CA ILE A 183 -2.76 1.25 5.79
C ILE A 183 -2.87 -0.17 5.25
N ARG A 184 -2.89 -0.30 3.94
CA ARG A 184 -2.57 -1.53 3.23
C ARG A 184 -1.10 -1.49 2.86
N LEU A 185 -0.31 -2.45 3.33
CA LEU A 185 1.10 -2.58 2.99
C LEU A 185 1.26 -3.28 1.65
N ASP A 186 1.80 -2.58 0.68
CA ASP A 186 2.18 -3.13 -0.62
C ASP A 186 3.31 -4.14 -0.46
N ALA A 187 3.25 -5.25 -1.22
CA ALA A 187 4.27 -6.31 -1.22
C ALA A 187 4.68 -6.75 0.21
N ALA A 188 3.73 -6.92 1.12
CA ALA A 188 4.00 -7.24 2.52
C ALA A 188 4.69 -8.59 2.72
N ASP A 189 4.59 -9.49 1.75
CA ASP A 189 5.26 -10.79 1.74
C ASP A 189 6.80 -10.70 1.67
N VAL A 190 7.34 -9.57 1.18
CA VAL A 190 8.78 -9.30 1.11
C VAL A 190 9.27 -8.22 2.07
N LEU A 191 8.37 -7.67 2.91
CA LEU A 191 8.74 -6.72 3.96
C LEU A 191 9.43 -7.41 5.15
N ASP A 192 10.32 -6.67 5.81
CA ASP A 192 10.96 -7.12 7.04
C ASP A 192 9.94 -7.27 8.19
N PHE A 193 9.95 -8.43 8.86
CA PHE A 193 9.05 -8.69 9.99
C PHE A 193 9.32 -7.77 11.19
N GLY A 194 10.58 -7.39 11.42
CA GLY A 194 10.95 -6.45 12.47
C GLY A 194 10.32 -5.09 12.22
N PHE A 195 10.41 -4.59 10.98
CA PHE A 195 9.74 -3.36 10.58
C PHE A 195 8.22 -3.44 10.77
N MET A 196 7.56 -4.52 10.36
CA MET A 196 6.10 -4.65 10.54
C MET A 196 5.68 -4.66 12.02
N LYS A 197 6.48 -5.26 12.91
CA LYS A 197 6.23 -5.23 14.36
C LYS A 197 6.41 -3.82 14.94
N GLU A 198 7.47 -3.13 14.53
CA GLU A 198 7.71 -1.74 14.95
C GLU A 198 6.58 -0.83 14.46
N LEU A 199 6.15 -0.98 13.19
CA LEU A 199 5.04 -0.25 12.61
C LEU A 199 3.74 -0.50 13.38
N ARG A 200 3.43 -1.78 13.71
CA ARG A 200 2.24 -2.12 14.49
C ARG A 200 2.23 -1.43 15.85
N SER A 201 3.34 -1.52 16.57
CA SER A 201 3.48 -0.89 17.89
C SER A 201 3.34 0.64 17.81
N PHE A 202 3.96 1.24 16.79
CA PHE A 202 3.91 2.68 16.56
C PHE A 202 2.48 3.15 16.24
N CYS A 203 1.79 2.47 15.32
CA CYS A 203 0.42 2.80 14.94
C CYS A 203 -0.57 2.66 16.09
N ASN A 204 -0.41 1.67 16.96
CA ASN A 204 -1.23 1.52 18.17
C ASN A 204 -1.13 2.72 19.11
N GLY A 205 0.02 3.42 19.10
CA GLY A 205 0.25 4.64 19.87
C GLY A 205 -0.28 5.92 19.21
N LEU A 206 -0.52 5.90 17.89
CA LEU A 206 -0.95 7.07 17.14
C LEU A 206 -2.48 7.25 17.15
N LYS A 207 -3.21 6.19 16.86
CA LYS A 207 -4.67 6.26 16.71
C LYS A 207 -5.29 4.94 17.19
N PRO A 208 -6.33 5.00 18.05
CA PRO A 208 -7.07 3.80 18.45
C PRO A 208 -7.66 3.08 17.24
N ASP A 209 -7.58 1.76 17.25
CA ASP A 209 -8.11 0.90 16.20
C ASP A 209 -7.55 1.20 14.78
N PHE A 210 -6.30 1.72 14.70
CA PHE A 210 -5.63 1.91 13.42
C PHE A 210 -5.36 0.57 12.76
N TRP A 211 -5.89 0.38 11.53
CA TRP A 211 -5.88 -0.92 10.89
C TRP A 211 -4.68 -1.10 9.96
N LEU A 212 -4.04 -2.27 10.04
CA LEU A 212 -2.93 -2.67 9.17
C LEU A 212 -3.30 -3.95 8.42
N MET A 213 -3.27 -3.89 7.11
CA MET A 213 -3.41 -5.04 6.21
C MET A 213 -2.16 -5.17 5.35
N GLY A 214 -1.77 -6.39 5.02
CA GLY A 214 -0.67 -6.64 4.10
C GLY A 214 -1.09 -7.37 2.84
N GLU A 215 -0.48 -7.01 1.73
CA GLU A 215 -0.56 -7.80 0.51
C GLU A 215 0.35 -9.01 0.64
N VAL A 216 -0.25 -10.19 0.73
CA VAL A 216 0.44 -11.48 0.77
C VAL A 216 -0.25 -12.42 -0.21
N ILE A 217 0.49 -12.84 -1.24
CA ILE A 217 -0.08 -13.67 -2.30
C ILE A 217 -0.10 -15.15 -1.89
N HIS A 218 0.99 -15.65 -1.34
CA HIS A 218 1.18 -17.07 -1.03
C HIS A 218 1.77 -17.31 0.35
N GLY A 219 1.51 -18.49 0.90
CA GLY A 219 2.13 -18.97 2.11
C GLY A 219 1.15 -19.16 3.29
N ASP A 220 1.72 -19.36 4.46
CA ASP A 220 0.96 -19.43 5.70
C ASP A 220 0.65 -18.00 6.19
N TYR A 221 -0.55 -17.56 6.00
CA TYR A 221 -1.01 -16.20 6.32
C TYR A 221 -0.86 -15.83 7.80
N SER A 222 -0.82 -16.81 8.71
CA SER A 222 -0.60 -16.58 10.15
C SER A 222 0.77 -15.96 10.47
N ARG A 223 1.74 -16.10 9.57
CA ARG A 223 3.05 -15.47 9.71
C ARG A 223 2.99 -13.95 9.71
N TRP A 224 2.05 -13.38 8.96
CA TRP A 224 1.83 -11.93 8.84
C TRP A 224 0.64 -11.44 9.66
N ALA A 225 -0.50 -12.16 9.57
CA ALA A 225 -1.72 -11.82 10.29
C ALA A 225 -1.69 -12.41 11.70
N ASN A 226 -1.24 -11.61 12.66
CA ASN A 226 -1.12 -12.01 14.06
C ASN A 226 -1.18 -10.77 14.98
N ASN A 227 -1.14 -10.98 16.29
CA ASN A 227 -1.29 -9.92 17.27
C ASN A 227 -0.14 -8.89 17.26
N ASP A 228 1.04 -9.30 16.78
CA ASP A 228 2.27 -8.50 16.84
C ASP A 228 2.52 -7.68 15.57
N MET A 229 1.89 -8.05 14.44
CA MET A 229 2.14 -7.43 13.14
C MET A 229 0.84 -6.92 12.50
N LEU A 230 0.30 -7.63 11.52
CA LEU A 230 -0.84 -7.17 10.75
C LEU A 230 -2.15 -7.71 11.32
N HIS A 231 -3.21 -6.92 11.20
CA HIS A 231 -4.57 -7.37 11.59
C HIS A 231 -5.10 -8.40 10.59
N SER A 232 -4.76 -8.23 9.31
CA SER A 232 -5.19 -9.11 8.23
C SER A 232 -4.24 -9.08 7.05
N VAL A 233 -4.44 -10.00 6.11
CA VAL A 233 -3.75 -10.04 4.81
C VAL A 233 -4.77 -10.22 3.70
N THR A 234 -4.34 -9.93 2.46
CA THR A 234 -5.12 -10.20 1.25
C THR A 234 -5.42 -11.70 1.12
N ASN A 235 -6.65 -12.03 0.74
CA ASN A 235 -7.07 -13.42 0.62
C ASN A 235 -7.08 -13.90 -0.83
N TYR A 236 -5.90 -13.95 -1.45
CA TYR A 236 -5.74 -14.44 -2.83
C TYR A 236 -6.14 -15.91 -3.00
N GLU A 237 -6.00 -16.73 -1.97
CA GLU A 237 -6.42 -18.15 -2.06
C GLU A 237 -7.93 -18.28 -2.23
N LEU A 238 -8.73 -17.53 -1.45
CA LEU A 238 -10.18 -17.58 -1.60
C LEU A 238 -10.62 -16.94 -2.92
N HIS A 239 -9.97 -15.85 -3.34
CA HIS A 239 -10.21 -15.26 -4.66
C HIS A 239 -9.98 -16.28 -5.77
N LYS A 240 -8.85 -17.00 -5.74
CA LYS A 240 -8.58 -18.09 -6.69
C LYS A 240 -9.62 -19.20 -6.62
N GLY A 241 -9.97 -19.65 -5.41
CA GLY A 241 -10.96 -20.71 -5.22
C GLY A 241 -12.34 -20.33 -5.76
N LEU A 242 -12.75 -19.07 -5.57
CA LEU A 242 -14.00 -18.55 -6.13
C LEU A 242 -13.93 -18.48 -7.66
N TYR A 243 -12.85 -17.89 -8.19
CA TYR A 243 -12.67 -17.73 -9.64
C TYR A 243 -12.66 -19.09 -10.37
N SER A 244 -11.77 -20.01 -9.95
CA SER A 244 -11.68 -21.33 -10.59
C SER A 244 -12.91 -22.18 -10.31
N GLY A 245 -13.43 -22.20 -9.09
CA GLY A 245 -14.61 -22.96 -8.72
C GLY A 245 -15.84 -22.60 -9.57
N HIS A 246 -16.03 -21.33 -9.89
CA HIS A 246 -17.11 -20.89 -10.79
C HIS A 246 -16.84 -21.19 -12.26
N ASN A 247 -15.63 -20.93 -12.74
CA ASN A 247 -15.29 -21.16 -14.15
C ASN A 247 -15.26 -22.65 -14.52
N ASP A 248 -14.76 -23.50 -13.62
CA ASP A 248 -14.61 -24.93 -13.84
C ASP A 248 -15.85 -25.72 -13.35
N HIS A 249 -16.86 -25.03 -12.81
CA HIS A 249 -18.06 -25.61 -12.19
C HIS A 249 -17.73 -26.62 -11.07
N ASN A 250 -16.61 -26.41 -10.37
CA ASN A 250 -16.14 -27.26 -9.27
C ASN A 250 -16.23 -26.53 -7.91
N TYR A 251 -17.42 -26.49 -7.34
CA TYR A 251 -17.65 -25.79 -6.08
C TYR A 251 -17.01 -26.44 -4.84
N PHE A 252 -16.54 -27.70 -4.95
CA PHE A 252 -15.72 -28.33 -3.89
C PHE A 252 -14.41 -27.57 -3.63
N GLU A 253 -13.86 -26.89 -4.63
CA GLU A 253 -12.66 -26.07 -4.50
C GLU A 253 -12.91 -24.88 -3.55
N ILE A 254 -14.08 -24.25 -3.63
CA ILE A 254 -14.46 -23.14 -2.73
C ILE A 254 -14.54 -23.64 -1.30
N ALA A 255 -15.29 -24.74 -1.07
CA ALA A 255 -15.45 -25.34 0.26
C ALA A 255 -14.10 -25.80 0.85
N HIS A 256 -13.24 -26.40 0.04
CA HIS A 256 -11.90 -26.80 0.45
C HIS A 256 -11.04 -25.62 0.88
N THR A 257 -11.04 -24.54 0.07
CA THR A 257 -10.27 -23.32 0.36
C THR A 257 -10.71 -22.67 1.67
N ILE A 258 -12.02 -22.53 1.88
CA ILE A 258 -12.58 -21.96 3.13
C ILE A 258 -12.15 -22.81 4.33
N LYS A 259 -12.28 -24.14 4.25
CA LYS A 259 -11.90 -25.06 5.33
C LYS A 259 -10.39 -24.96 5.64
N ARG A 260 -9.55 -24.89 4.61
CA ARG A 260 -8.09 -24.76 4.76
C ARG A 260 -7.74 -23.44 5.44
N LEU A 261 -8.31 -22.33 4.99
CA LEU A 261 -8.05 -21.00 5.53
C LEU A 261 -8.48 -20.89 6.99
N ASN A 262 -9.63 -21.43 7.37
CA ASN A 262 -10.07 -21.48 8.76
C ASN A 262 -9.09 -22.26 9.66
N GLY A 263 -8.44 -23.30 9.12
CA GLY A 263 -7.41 -24.03 9.82
C GLY A 263 -6.08 -23.27 10.02
N ILE A 264 -5.76 -22.33 9.12
CA ILE A 264 -4.52 -21.55 9.16
C ILE A 264 -4.66 -20.31 10.04
N VAL A 265 -5.73 -19.54 9.88
CA VAL A 265 -5.86 -18.20 10.47
C VAL A 265 -6.91 -18.16 11.58
N GLY A 266 -7.79 -19.17 11.68
CA GLY A 266 -8.85 -19.25 12.69
C GLY A 266 -9.74 -18.02 12.68
N ASP A 267 -10.10 -17.52 13.86
CA ASP A 267 -10.98 -16.34 14.04
C ASP A 267 -10.33 -15.01 13.58
N LYS A 268 -9.05 -15.02 13.13
CA LYS A 268 -8.32 -13.83 12.67
C LYS A 268 -8.47 -13.56 11.17
N LEU A 269 -9.30 -14.34 10.48
CA LEU A 269 -9.64 -14.08 9.09
C LEU A 269 -10.62 -12.91 9.00
N SER A 270 -10.08 -11.72 8.84
CA SER A 270 -10.80 -10.69 8.12
C SER A 270 -10.86 -11.12 6.64
N LEU A 271 -12.04 -11.55 6.20
CA LEU A 271 -12.27 -11.94 4.80
C LEU A 271 -12.33 -10.69 3.93
N ILE A 272 -11.17 -10.12 3.62
CA ILE A 272 -11.09 -9.04 2.66
C ILE A 272 -10.93 -9.65 1.29
N HIS A 273 -11.99 -9.56 0.51
CA HIS A 273 -11.92 -9.70 -0.93
C HIS A 273 -11.37 -8.41 -1.52
N ILE A 274 -10.10 -8.41 -1.89
CA ILE A 274 -9.60 -7.45 -2.86
C ILE A 274 -9.76 -8.14 -4.21
N SER A 275 -10.79 -7.76 -4.96
CA SER A 275 -10.74 -7.88 -6.40
C SER A 275 -9.81 -6.76 -6.86
N GLU A 276 -8.57 -7.07 -7.24
CA GLU A 276 -7.79 -6.10 -7.99
C GLU A 276 -8.57 -5.75 -9.26
N PRO A 277 -8.75 -4.45 -9.56
CA PRO A 277 -9.18 -4.08 -10.89
C PRO A 277 -8.14 -4.66 -11.86
N THR A 278 -8.60 -5.45 -12.81
CA THR A 278 -7.77 -6.04 -13.84
C THR A 278 -6.83 -4.98 -14.41
N ARG A 279 -5.53 -5.20 -14.21
CA ARG A 279 -4.51 -4.44 -14.92
C ARG A 279 -4.68 -4.73 -16.40
N HIS A 280 -5.26 -3.81 -17.11
CA HIS A 280 -5.23 -3.77 -18.57
C HIS A 280 -4.31 -2.65 -19.01
#